data_51dee0cdfd2d789a80a7ea8187761dc8
#
_entry.id   51dee0cdfd2d789a80a7ea8187761dc8
#
_cell.length_a   1.000
_cell.length_b   1.000
_cell.length_c   1.000
_cell.angle_alpha   90.00
_cell.angle_beta   90.00
_cell.angle_gamma   90.00
#
_symmetry.space_group_name_H-M   'P 1'
#
loop_
_entity.id
_entity.type
_entity.pdbx_description
1 polymer ?
#
loop_
_entity_poly.entity_id
_entity_poly.type
_entity_poly.pdbx_seq_one_letter_code
_entity_poly.pdbx_strand_id
1 'polypeptide(L)'
;MADRKILKVIDKSDSYYTPLDGIPDLPVRMAVIGKSQLSGKSTIILNLLLRPEFYGGMFEPEDIYLISNNKLDQKLRILADQLDVPGSNIMRFSEDRLQAIYDHIEDMAAESVEAGKAPVRSLVLVDDCSFAGDLKCNVNGVMSQLYCNGRHASISTIVTAQKYSQLSTVIRTNCTAAILFGNSQKELDLITDDMNFLKTKKEFVNIFRDATREKNSFLVIDYTSPGYYHDSEFKPIQTSL
;
A
#
# COMPACT_ATOMS: atom_id res chain seq x y z
N MET A 1 -12.18 44.11 4.55
CA MET A 1 -11.95 42.83 3.82
C MET A 1 -12.46 41.72 4.72
N ALA A 2 -13.40 40.90 4.24
CA ALA A 2 -13.88 39.75 5.02
C ALA A 2 -12.72 38.75 5.21
N ASP A 3 -12.50 38.32 6.45
CA ASP A 3 -11.50 37.32 6.81
C ASP A 3 -11.91 35.98 6.17
N ARG A 4 -11.18 35.55 5.15
CA ARG A 4 -11.44 34.30 4.41
C ARG A 4 -10.79 33.14 5.14
N LYS A 5 -11.22 32.85 6.37
CA LYS A 5 -10.79 31.66 7.10
C LYS A 5 -11.43 30.42 6.50
N ILE A 6 -10.57 29.47 6.11
CA ILE A 6 -11.03 28.12 5.78
C ILE A 6 -11.39 27.41 7.07
N LEU A 7 -12.64 26.99 7.19
CA LEU A 7 -13.08 26.19 8.33
C LEU A 7 -12.56 24.77 8.16
N LYS A 8 -11.83 24.27 9.14
CA LYS A 8 -11.42 22.86 9.17
C LYS A 8 -12.66 22.02 9.54
N VAL A 9 -13.17 21.26 8.60
CA VAL A 9 -14.18 20.22 8.85
C VAL A 9 -13.41 18.97 9.25
N ILE A 10 -13.68 18.46 10.45
CA ILE A 10 -13.09 17.19 10.91
C ILE A 10 -14.08 16.10 10.53
N ASP A 11 -13.67 15.24 9.61
CA ASP A 11 -14.37 14.00 9.30
C ASP A 11 -14.05 12.97 10.40
N LYS A 12 -15.06 12.16 10.79
CA LYS A 12 -14.84 11.06 11.74
C LYS A 12 -13.77 10.09 11.25
N SER A 13 -13.66 9.87 9.95
CA SER A 13 -12.62 9.01 9.34
C SER A 13 -11.20 9.53 9.57
N ASP A 14 -10.99 10.81 9.84
CA ASP A 14 -9.68 11.34 10.23
C ASP A 14 -9.18 10.75 11.57
N SER A 15 -10.11 10.28 12.43
CA SER A 15 -9.76 9.62 13.70
C SER A 15 -9.33 8.16 13.55
N TYR A 16 -9.51 7.56 12.37
CA TYR A 16 -9.09 6.17 12.11
C TYR A 16 -7.61 6.06 11.74
N TYR A 17 -6.98 7.18 11.41
CA TYR A 17 -5.54 7.20 11.17
C TYR A 17 -4.75 6.91 12.45
N THR A 18 -3.81 5.99 12.33
CA THR A 18 -2.85 5.70 13.38
C THR A 18 -1.49 6.14 12.87
N PRO A 19 -0.98 7.28 13.38
CA PRO A 19 0.37 7.72 13.03
C PRO A 19 1.39 6.74 13.60
N LEU A 20 2.39 6.41 12.78
CA LEU A 20 3.46 5.49 13.11
C LEU A 20 4.82 6.18 12.91
N ASP A 21 5.77 5.88 13.77
CA ASP A 21 7.09 6.49 13.68
C ASP A 21 7.97 5.75 12.67
N GLY A 22 8.44 6.47 11.65
CA GLY A 22 9.37 5.96 10.64
C GLY A 22 8.79 5.01 9.59
N ILE A 23 7.49 4.74 9.62
CA ILE A 23 6.79 3.93 8.61
C ILE A 23 5.45 4.58 8.24
N PRO A 24 4.89 4.29 7.05
CA PRO A 24 3.62 4.88 6.62
C PRO A 24 2.47 4.60 7.59
N ASP A 25 1.66 5.61 7.84
CA ASP A 25 0.50 5.56 8.74
C ASP A 25 -0.58 4.58 8.29
N LEU A 26 -1.36 4.04 9.23
CA LEU A 26 -2.53 3.21 8.95
C LEU A 26 -3.82 4.06 8.93
N PRO A 27 -4.80 3.71 8.07
CA PRO A 27 -4.76 2.68 7.03
C PRO A 27 -3.88 3.07 5.85
N VAL A 28 -2.98 2.16 5.44
CA VAL A 28 -2.03 2.40 4.35
C VAL A 28 -2.58 1.92 3.00
N ARG A 29 -2.29 2.67 1.94
CA ARG A 29 -2.52 2.26 0.55
C ARG A 29 -1.18 2.20 -0.15
N MET A 30 -0.58 1.01 -0.16
CA MET A 30 0.81 0.82 -0.54
C MET A 30 0.96 0.07 -1.86
N ALA A 31 1.92 0.51 -2.68
CA ALA A 31 2.38 -0.22 -3.85
C ALA A 31 3.82 -0.70 -3.66
N VAL A 32 4.08 -2.00 -3.85
CA VAL A 32 5.42 -2.60 -3.78
C VAL A 32 5.84 -3.05 -5.18
N ILE A 33 6.77 -2.33 -5.79
CA ILE A 33 7.14 -2.48 -7.19
C ILE A 33 8.57 -2.99 -7.35
N GLY A 34 8.71 -4.09 -8.07
CA GLY A 34 10.04 -4.62 -8.37
C GLY A 34 9.99 -5.86 -9.25
N LYS A 35 11.04 -6.09 -10.02
CA LYS A 35 11.15 -7.23 -10.94
C LYS A 35 10.94 -8.56 -10.23
N SER A 36 10.41 -9.56 -10.96
CA SER A 36 10.24 -10.91 -10.43
C SER A 36 11.58 -11.52 -9.99
N GLN A 37 11.55 -12.39 -8.99
CA GLN A 37 12.61 -13.26 -8.47
C GLN A 37 13.82 -12.59 -7.79
N LEU A 38 14.16 -11.32 -8.06
CA LEU A 38 15.41 -10.72 -7.61
C LEU A 38 15.25 -9.48 -6.74
N SER A 39 14.04 -8.92 -6.64
CA SER A 39 13.84 -7.63 -5.97
C SER A 39 13.64 -7.72 -4.46
N GLY A 40 13.13 -8.81 -3.93
CA GLY A 40 12.82 -8.93 -2.50
C GLY A 40 11.42 -8.50 -2.09
N LYS A 41 10.47 -8.25 -3.01
CA LYS A 41 9.07 -7.84 -2.71
C LYS A 41 8.42 -8.67 -1.61
N SER A 42 8.34 -10.00 -1.80
CA SER A 42 7.72 -10.87 -0.78
C SER A 42 8.50 -10.88 0.54
N THR A 43 9.81 -10.60 0.52
CA THR A 43 10.60 -10.49 1.75
C THR A 43 10.27 -9.22 2.52
N ILE A 44 10.13 -8.07 1.84
CA ILE A 44 9.75 -6.84 2.55
C ILE A 44 8.32 -6.94 3.10
N ILE A 45 7.38 -7.56 2.37
CA ILE A 45 6.01 -7.78 2.86
C ILE A 45 6.02 -8.64 4.14
N LEU A 46 6.79 -9.74 4.16
CA LEU A 46 6.97 -10.54 5.37
C LEU A 46 7.48 -9.69 6.55
N ASN A 47 8.50 -8.87 6.33
CA ASN A 47 9.04 -8.00 7.37
C ASN A 47 8.00 -6.97 7.84
N LEU A 48 7.30 -6.33 6.91
CA LEU A 48 6.27 -5.33 7.24
C LEU A 48 5.14 -5.92 8.10
N LEU A 49 4.69 -7.14 7.82
CA LEU A 49 3.51 -7.71 8.46
C LEU A 49 3.82 -8.59 9.67
N LEU A 50 5.06 -9.07 9.82
CA LEU A 50 5.44 -9.97 10.94
C LEU A 50 6.21 -9.27 12.05
N ARG A 51 6.94 -8.19 11.73
CA ARG A 51 7.82 -7.56 12.73
C ARG A 51 7.09 -6.45 13.49
N PRO A 52 7.20 -6.43 14.84
CA PRO A 52 6.57 -5.41 15.68
C PRO A 52 7.03 -3.97 15.38
N GLU A 53 8.24 -3.80 14.83
CA GLU A 53 8.77 -2.48 14.44
C GLU A 53 8.07 -1.90 13.21
N PHE A 54 7.24 -2.71 12.54
CA PHE A 54 6.38 -2.31 11.42
C PHE A 54 4.91 -2.55 11.77
N TYR A 55 4.17 -3.28 10.96
CA TYR A 55 2.74 -3.53 11.15
C TYR A 55 2.44 -4.84 11.91
N GLY A 56 3.46 -5.54 12.44
CA GLY A 56 3.28 -6.80 13.15
C GLY A 56 2.34 -6.65 14.35
N GLY A 57 1.28 -7.49 14.40
CA GLY A 57 0.27 -7.46 15.45
C GLY A 57 -0.76 -6.33 15.35
N MET A 58 -0.80 -5.59 14.23
CA MET A 58 -1.76 -4.49 14.04
C MET A 58 -3.07 -4.92 13.37
N PHE A 59 -3.14 -6.13 12.87
CA PHE A 59 -4.31 -6.71 12.22
C PHE A 59 -4.64 -8.05 12.87
N GLU A 60 -5.91 -8.29 13.15
CA GLU A 60 -6.35 -9.60 13.61
C GLU A 60 -6.36 -10.60 12.45
N PRO A 61 -6.08 -11.91 12.70
CA PRO A 61 -6.00 -12.91 11.63
C PRO A 61 -7.23 -12.96 10.71
N GLU A 62 -8.42 -12.81 11.29
CA GLU A 62 -9.71 -12.84 10.60
C GLU A 62 -9.90 -11.66 9.65
N ASP A 63 -9.21 -10.55 9.89
CA ASP A 63 -9.31 -9.31 9.12
C ASP A 63 -8.19 -9.16 8.07
N ILE A 64 -7.39 -10.21 7.87
CA ILE A 64 -6.34 -10.28 6.85
C ILE A 64 -6.83 -11.10 5.66
N TYR A 65 -6.78 -10.49 4.47
CA TYR A 65 -7.18 -11.12 3.20
C TYR A 65 -5.97 -11.19 2.27
N LEU A 66 -5.58 -12.40 1.88
CA LEU A 66 -4.42 -12.66 1.01
C LEU A 66 -4.91 -13.11 -0.38
N ILE A 67 -4.63 -12.30 -1.38
CA ILE A 67 -5.12 -12.50 -2.76
C ILE A 67 -3.91 -12.63 -3.69
N SER A 68 -3.80 -13.78 -4.37
CA SER A 68 -2.73 -14.02 -5.32
C SER A 68 -3.16 -14.97 -6.42
N ASN A 69 -2.72 -14.74 -7.65
CA ASN A 69 -2.91 -15.69 -8.75
C ASN A 69 -1.94 -16.88 -8.68
N ASN A 70 -0.88 -16.76 -7.90
CA ASN A 70 0.09 -17.83 -7.70
C ASN A 70 -0.18 -18.58 -6.39
N LYS A 71 -0.89 -19.71 -6.47
CA LYS A 71 -1.21 -20.55 -5.29
C LYS A 71 -0.01 -21.10 -4.53
N LEU A 72 1.19 -21.02 -5.09
CA LEU A 72 2.37 -21.74 -4.63
C LEU A 72 3.50 -20.83 -4.16
N ASP A 73 3.27 -19.52 -4.04
CA ASP A 73 4.30 -18.66 -3.46
C ASP A 73 4.55 -19.09 -2.01
N GLN A 74 5.71 -19.67 -1.79
CA GLN A 74 6.11 -20.22 -0.49
C GLN A 74 6.15 -19.14 0.60
N LYS A 75 6.50 -17.89 0.23
CA LYS A 75 6.59 -16.79 1.19
C LYS A 75 5.21 -16.33 1.64
N LEU A 76 4.23 -16.29 0.73
CA LEU A 76 2.85 -15.98 1.11
C LEU A 76 2.26 -17.08 2.01
N ARG A 77 2.62 -18.34 1.77
CA ARG A 77 2.22 -19.43 2.70
C ARG A 77 2.82 -19.25 4.07
N ILE A 78 4.14 -18.98 4.15
CA ILE A 78 4.79 -18.68 5.42
C ILE A 78 4.11 -17.50 6.13
N LEU A 79 3.77 -16.45 5.39
CA LEU A 79 3.05 -15.30 5.93
C LEU A 79 1.68 -15.71 6.49
N ALA A 80 0.89 -16.46 5.71
CA ALA A 80 -0.42 -16.94 6.12
C ALA A 80 -0.36 -17.81 7.37
N ASP A 81 0.60 -18.74 7.40
CA ASP A 81 0.81 -19.64 8.53
C ASP A 81 1.26 -18.89 9.80
N GLN A 82 2.13 -17.89 9.67
CA GLN A 82 2.64 -17.13 10.83
C GLN A 82 1.65 -16.08 11.36
N LEU A 83 0.74 -15.63 10.54
CA LEU A 83 -0.34 -14.71 10.94
C LEU A 83 -1.64 -15.44 11.27
N ASP A 84 -1.66 -16.79 11.23
CA ASP A 84 -2.85 -17.61 11.46
C ASP A 84 -4.05 -17.22 10.59
N VAL A 85 -3.78 -16.76 9.34
CA VAL A 85 -4.83 -16.28 8.43
C VAL A 85 -5.78 -17.42 8.07
N PRO A 86 -7.09 -17.25 8.25
CA PRO A 86 -8.07 -18.27 7.91
C PRO A 86 -7.99 -18.68 6.43
N GLY A 87 -8.09 -19.98 6.14
CA GLY A 87 -8.01 -20.48 4.76
C GLY A 87 -9.08 -19.91 3.83
N SER A 88 -10.22 -19.46 4.36
CA SER A 88 -11.26 -18.73 3.62
C SER A 88 -10.79 -17.38 3.08
N ASN A 89 -9.83 -16.76 3.76
CA ASN A 89 -9.29 -15.43 3.45
C ASN A 89 -8.08 -15.50 2.51
N ILE A 90 -7.68 -16.72 2.10
CA ILE A 90 -6.58 -16.95 1.14
C ILE A 90 -7.17 -17.38 -0.19
N MET A 91 -7.11 -16.55 -1.21
CA MET A 91 -7.82 -16.81 -2.45
C MET A 91 -7.08 -16.36 -3.72
N ARG A 92 -7.57 -16.86 -4.86
CA ARG A 92 -7.19 -16.30 -6.16
C ARG A 92 -7.95 -15.01 -6.42
N PHE A 93 -7.30 -14.10 -7.13
CA PHE A 93 -7.94 -12.88 -7.58
C PHE A 93 -9.24 -13.21 -8.36
N SER A 94 -10.30 -12.56 -7.95
CA SER A 94 -11.61 -12.54 -8.62
C SER A 94 -12.27 -11.22 -8.23
N GLU A 95 -12.70 -10.43 -9.21
CA GLU A 95 -13.37 -9.15 -8.98
C GLU A 95 -14.58 -9.33 -8.05
N ASP A 96 -15.43 -10.32 -8.33
CA ASP A 96 -16.66 -10.58 -7.54
C ASP A 96 -16.32 -10.95 -6.09
N ARG A 97 -15.28 -11.77 -5.85
CA ARG A 97 -14.88 -12.14 -4.49
C ARG A 97 -14.29 -10.98 -3.73
N LEU A 98 -13.45 -10.20 -4.40
CA LEU A 98 -12.84 -9.02 -3.78
C LEU A 98 -13.90 -7.96 -3.50
N GLN A 99 -14.91 -7.81 -4.37
CA GLN A 99 -16.05 -6.95 -4.11
C GLN A 99 -16.84 -7.41 -2.88
N ALA A 100 -17.13 -8.71 -2.78
CA ALA A 100 -17.83 -9.27 -1.61
C ALA A 100 -17.05 -9.05 -0.30
N ILE A 101 -15.70 -9.11 -0.32
CA ILE A 101 -14.87 -8.79 0.83
C ILE A 101 -14.97 -7.29 1.17
N TYR A 102 -14.87 -6.43 0.17
CA TYR A 102 -14.96 -4.99 0.35
C TYR A 102 -16.32 -4.60 0.97
N ASP A 103 -17.42 -5.10 0.40
CA ASP A 103 -18.78 -4.86 0.90
C ASP A 103 -18.94 -5.35 2.35
N HIS A 104 -18.43 -6.56 2.66
CA HIS A 104 -18.47 -7.11 4.01
C HIS A 104 -17.72 -6.23 5.02
N ILE A 105 -16.52 -5.74 4.67
CA ILE A 105 -15.76 -4.85 5.56
C ILE A 105 -16.47 -3.50 5.71
N GLU A 106 -17.05 -2.95 4.66
CA GLU A 106 -17.84 -1.70 4.75
C GLU A 106 -19.04 -1.86 5.67
N ASP A 107 -19.79 -2.98 5.57
CA ASP A 107 -20.93 -3.28 6.43
C ASP A 107 -20.49 -3.37 7.92
N MET A 108 -19.43 -4.12 8.22
CA MET A 108 -18.86 -4.22 9.57
C MET A 108 -18.39 -2.85 10.10
N ALA A 109 -17.80 -2.03 9.24
CA ALA A 109 -17.36 -0.69 9.60
C ALA A 109 -18.56 0.21 9.93
N ALA A 110 -19.64 0.14 9.13
CA ALA A 110 -20.88 0.88 9.37
C ALA A 110 -21.51 0.49 10.71
N GLU A 111 -21.64 -0.81 11.00
CA GLU A 111 -22.13 -1.33 12.28
C GLU A 111 -21.29 -0.85 13.47
N SER A 112 -19.96 -0.85 13.33
CA SER A 112 -19.05 -0.35 14.35
C SER A 112 -19.28 1.13 14.64
N VAL A 113 -19.42 1.94 13.60
CA VAL A 113 -19.66 3.40 13.71
C VAL A 113 -21.03 3.66 14.33
N GLU A 114 -22.07 2.93 13.98
CA GLU A 114 -23.40 3.02 14.60
C GLU A 114 -23.37 2.67 16.08
N ALA A 115 -22.54 1.68 16.46
CA ALA A 115 -22.28 1.32 17.87
C ALA A 115 -21.35 2.32 18.60
N GLY A 116 -20.93 3.41 17.97
CA GLY A 116 -20.03 4.42 18.53
C GLY A 116 -18.57 3.96 18.68
N LYS A 117 -18.17 2.93 17.94
CA LYS A 117 -16.80 2.36 17.94
C LYS A 117 -16.06 2.75 16.65
N ALA A 118 -14.74 2.69 16.69
CA ALA A 118 -13.93 2.76 15.47
C ALA A 118 -14.08 1.46 14.66
N PRO A 119 -14.03 1.52 13.31
CA PRO A 119 -13.95 0.33 12.47
C PRO A 119 -12.76 -0.55 12.83
N VAL A 120 -12.93 -1.85 12.68
CA VAL A 120 -11.83 -2.81 12.79
C VAL A 120 -10.84 -2.59 11.65
N ARG A 121 -9.56 -2.70 11.95
CA ARG A 121 -8.50 -2.58 10.94
C ARG A 121 -8.45 -3.84 10.09
N SER A 122 -8.65 -3.69 8.79
CA SER A 122 -8.55 -4.80 7.84
C SER A 122 -7.35 -4.60 6.91
N LEU A 123 -6.74 -5.71 6.49
CA LEU A 123 -5.64 -5.75 5.52
C LEU A 123 -6.04 -6.55 4.28
N VAL A 124 -5.95 -5.92 3.11
CA VAL A 124 -6.09 -6.59 1.80
C VAL A 124 -4.74 -6.58 1.10
N LEU A 125 -4.10 -7.74 1.01
CA LEU A 125 -2.84 -7.93 0.27
C LEU A 125 -3.14 -8.57 -1.09
N VAL A 126 -2.83 -7.85 -2.19
CA VAL A 126 -2.98 -8.34 -3.56
C VAL A 126 -1.60 -8.56 -4.16
N ASP A 127 -1.17 -9.83 -4.22
CA ASP A 127 0.17 -10.20 -4.66
C ASP A 127 0.20 -10.75 -6.08
N ASP A 128 1.08 -10.15 -6.91
CA ASP A 128 1.44 -10.57 -8.29
C ASP A 128 0.24 -10.88 -9.20
N CYS A 129 -0.86 -10.10 -9.10
CA CYS A 129 -2.05 -10.23 -9.93
C CYS A 129 -1.94 -9.51 -11.30
N SER A 130 -0.78 -8.94 -11.62
CA SER A 130 -0.57 -8.13 -12.81
C SER A 130 -0.67 -8.88 -14.16
N PHE A 131 -0.54 -10.22 -14.15
CA PHE A 131 -0.61 -11.03 -15.38
C PHE A 131 -2.02 -11.10 -15.98
N ALA A 132 -3.06 -10.99 -15.16
CA ALA A 132 -4.44 -11.09 -15.61
C ALA A 132 -5.02 -9.76 -16.14
N GLY A 133 -4.24 -8.67 -16.10
CA GLY A 133 -4.74 -7.33 -16.41
C GLY A 133 -5.60 -6.72 -15.31
N ASP A 134 -5.76 -7.45 -14.20
CA ASP A 134 -6.68 -7.15 -13.10
C ASP A 134 -6.34 -5.85 -12.36
N LEU A 135 -5.04 -5.45 -12.37
CA LEU A 135 -4.59 -4.19 -11.77
C LEU A 135 -4.79 -2.96 -12.68
N LYS A 136 -5.23 -3.17 -13.93
CA LYS A 136 -5.66 -2.10 -14.85
C LYS A 136 -7.15 -1.78 -14.75
N CYS A 137 -7.76 -2.14 -13.63
CA CYS A 137 -9.20 -2.10 -13.40
C CYS A 137 -9.91 -0.89 -13.99
N ASN A 138 -11.17 -1.11 -14.32
CA ASN A 138 -12.13 -0.05 -14.61
C ASN A 138 -12.15 0.97 -13.46
N VAL A 139 -12.42 2.22 -13.77
CA VAL A 139 -12.52 3.32 -12.79
C VAL A 139 -13.48 2.98 -11.65
N ASN A 140 -14.43 2.09 -11.87
CA ASN A 140 -15.44 1.62 -10.91
C ASN A 140 -15.13 0.23 -10.32
N GLY A 141 -13.98 -0.38 -10.64
CA GLY A 141 -13.62 -1.71 -10.10
C GLY A 141 -13.29 -1.66 -8.61
N VAL A 142 -13.38 -2.80 -7.93
CA VAL A 142 -13.13 -2.92 -6.49
C VAL A 142 -11.74 -2.45 -6.07
N MET A 143 -10.71 -2.65 -6.89
CA MET A 143 -9.37 -2.10 -6.61
C MET A 143 -9.38 -0.57 -6.55
N SER A 144 -10.18 0.09 -7.39
CA SER A 144 -10.36 1.55 -7.32
C SER A 144 -11.08 1.96 -6.04
N GLN A 145 -12.09 1.21 -5.60
CA GLN A 145 -12.80 1.46 -4.34
C GLN A 145 -11.87 1.32 -3.15
N LEU A 146 -11.07 0.25 -3.09
CA LEU A 146 -10.06 0.04 -2.04
C LEU A 146 -9.09 1.22 -1.93
N TYR A 147 -8.59 1.72 -3.06
CA TYR A 147 -7.62 2.83 -3.04
C TYR A 147 -8.24 4.21 -2.84
N CYS A 148 -9.49 4.44 -3.26
CA CYS A 148 -10.17 5.73 -3.07
C CYS A 148 -10.87 5.81 -1.71
N ASN A 149 -11.61 4.76 -1.34
CA ASN A 149 -12.59 4.78 -0.26
C ASN A 149 -12.21 3.92 0.95
N GLY A 150 -11.38 2.89 0.77
CA GLY A 150 -11.08 1.91 1.82
C GLY A 150 -10.65 2.50 3.17
N ARG A 151 -10.04 3.69 3.15
CA ARG A 151 -9.68 4.42 4.38
C ARG A 151 -10.87 4.70 5.32
N HIS A 152 -12.07 4.89 4.76
CA HIS A 152 -13.27 5.20 5.55
C HIS A 152 -13.78 3.98 6.33
N ALA A 153 -13.44 2.78 5.87
CA ALA A 153 -13.68 1.52 6.56
C ALA A 153 -12.43 0.94 7.25
N SER A 154 -11.39 1.76 7.46
CA SER A 154 -10.10 1.35 8.07
C SER A 154 -9.38 0.21 7.32
N ILE A 155 -9.54 0.13 5.99
CA ILE A 155 -8.91 -0.89 5.14
C ILE A 155 -7.52 -0.41 4.73
N SER A 156 -6.49 -1.17 5.11
CA SER A 156 -5.16 -1.08 4.52
C SER A 156 -5.07 -1.97 3.28
N THR A 157 -4.52 -1.44 2.20
CA THR A 157 -4.37 -2.19 0.95
C THR A 157 -2.92 -2.18 0.49
N ILE A 158 -2.33 -3.35 0.31
CA ILE A 158 -0.98 -3.52 -0.24
C ILE A 158 -1.09 -4.26 -1.58
N VAL A 159 -0.56 -3.66 -2.64
CA VAL A 159 -0.49 -4.31 -3.96
C VAL A 159 0.97 -4.52 -4.35
N THR A 160 1.29 -5.69 -4.90
CA THR A 160 2.59 -5.91 -5.52
C THR A 160 2.49 -5.98 -7.03
N ALA A 161 3.48 -5.42 -7.72
CA ALA A 161 3.58 -5.53 -9.16
C ALA A 161 5.04 -5.62 -9.61
N GLN A 162 5.26 -6.13 -10.82
CA GLN A 162 6.60 -6.22 -11.40
C GLN A 162 7.04 -4.92 -12.07
N LYS A 163 6.07 -4.13 -12.53
CA LYS A 163 6.27 -2.83 -13.17
C LYS A 163 5.26 -1.83 -12.63
N TYR A 164 5.69 -0.62 -12.45
CA TYR A 164 4.82 0.49 -12.03
C TYR A 164 3.69 0.77 -13.04
N SER A 165 4.01 0.66 -14.33
CA SER A 165 3.05 0.82 -15.44
C SER A 165 1.94 -0.24 -15.49
N GLN A 166 2.02 -1.31 -14.71
CA GLN A 166 0.96 -2.32 -14.58
C GLN A 166 -0.17 -1.86 -13.65
N LEU A 167 0.10 -0.92 -12.77
CA LEU A 167 -0.92 -0.33 -11.91
C LEU A 167 -1.79 0.65 -12.69
N SER A 168 -3.10 0.65 -12.41
CA SER A 168 -4.00 1.66 -12.94
C SER A 168 -3.62 3.07 -12.44
N THR A 169 -4.00 4.09 -13.17
CA THR A 169 -3.78 5.48 -12.74
C THR A 169 -4.44 5.75 -11.38
N VAL A 170 -5.63 5.18 -11.13
CA VAL A 170 -6.33 5.34 -9.86
C VAL A 170 -5.51 4.80 -8.69
N ILE A 171 -4.93 3.60 -8.82
CA ILE A 171 -4.04 3.04 -7.79
C ILE A 171 -2.83 3.95 -7.58
N ARG A 172 -2.13 4.33 -8.68
CA ARG A 172 -0.91 5.15 -8.62
C ARG A 172 -1.12 6.49 -7.94
N THR A 173 -2.23 7.17 -8.24
CA THR A 173 -2.55 8.52 -7.71
C THR A 173 -3.14 8.49 -6.31
N ASN A 174 -3.64 7.35 -5.84
CA ASN A 174 -4.24 7.20 -4.51
C ASN A 174 -3.37 6.41 -3.52
N CYS A 175 -2.17 5.96 -3.91
CA CYS A 175 -1.21 5.41 -2.96
C CYS A 175 -0.84 6.45 -1.90
N THR A 176 -0.77 6.03 -0.63
CA THR A 176 -0.18 6.81 0.45
C THR A 176 1.27 6.43 0.71
N ALA A 177 1.70 5.29 0.18
CA ALA A 177 3.09 4.84 0.26
C ALA A 177 3.48 3.98 -0.95
N ALA A 178 4.76 3.98 -1.29
CA ALA A 178 5.32 3.09 -2.29
C ALA A 178 6.69 2.56 -1.86
N ILE A 179 6.96 1.28 -2.15
CA ILE A 179 8.27 0.65 -2.01
C ILE A 179 8.75 0.29 -3.42
N LEU A 180 9.82 0.93 -3.86
CA LEU A 180 10.29 0.90 -5.23
C LEU A 180 11.68 0.28 -5.31
N PHE A 181 11.78 -0.93 -5.84
CA PHE A 181 13.05 -1.56 -6.19
C PHE A 181 13.58 -1.04 -7.53
N GLY A 182 14.86 -1.29 -7.83
CA GLY A 182 15.48 -0.91 -9.09
C GLY A 182 14.68 -1.36 -10.33
N ASN A 183 14.43 -0.45 -11.24
CA ASN A 183 13.60 -0.63 -12.42
C ASN A 183 14.29 -0.17 -13.72
N SER A 184 13.63 -0.38 -14.88
CA SER A 184 14.09 0.15 -16.16
C SER A 184 13.94 1.67 -16.24
N GLN A 185 14.69 2.32 -17.13
CA GLN A 185 14.58 3.78 -17.30
C GLN A 185 13.15 4.19 -17.65
N LYS A 186 12.44 3.47 -18.50
CA LYS A 186 11.04 3.75 -18.86
C LYS A 186 10.10 3.75 -17.66
N GLU A 187 10.26 2.81 -16.74
CA GLU A 187 9.47 2.76 -15.51
C GLU A 187 9.87 3.91 -14.57
N LEU A 188 11.17 4.22 -14.47
CA LEU A 188 11.67 5.32 -13.66
C LEU A 188 11.14 6.67 -14.15
N ASP A 189 11.04 6.89 -15.46
CA ASP A 189 10.48 8.12 -16.02
C ASP A 189 9.01 8.29 -15.58
N LEU A 190 8.20 7.22 -15.66
CA LEU A 190 6.81 7.23 -15.22
C LEU A 190 6.67 7.43 -13.69
N ILE A 191 7.49 6.75 -12.90
CA ILE A 191 7.56 6.94 -11.44
C ILE A 191 7.92 8.39 -11.12
N THR A 192 8.90 8.95 -11.83
CA THR A 192 9.34 10.33 -11.64
C THR A 192 8.22 11.32 -11.93
N ASP A 193 7.42 11.06 -12.98
CA ASP A 193 6.30 11.93 -13.34
C ASP A 193 5.19 11.93 -12.27
N ASP A 194 4.93 10.79 -11.64
CA ASP A 194 3.86 10.64 -10.67
C ASP A 194 4.30 10.96 -9.21
N MET A 195 5.57 10.72 -8.84
CA MET A 195 6.01 10.67 -7.43
C MET A 195 7.14 11.66 -7.08
N ASN A 196 7.51 12.55 -7.99
CA ASN A 196 8.52 13.56 -7.71
C ASN A 196 7.92 14.80 -7.03
N PHE A 197 8.30 15.06 -5.78
CA PHE A 197 7.99 16.27 -5.01
C PHE A 197 9.18 17.20 -4.84
N LEU A 198 10.34 16.86 -5.46
CA LEU A 198 11.55 17.68 -5.41
C LEU A 198 11.51 18.77 -6.49
N LYS A 199 12.39 19.75 -6.36
CA LYS A 199 12.51 20.85 -7.31
C LYS A 199 12.76 20.39 -8.74
N THR A 200 13.48 19.28 -8.92
CA THR A 200 13.83 18.78 -10.26
C THR A 200 13.67 17.26 -10.36
N LYS A 201 13.27 16.78 -11.53
CA LYS A 201 13.24 15.34 -11.85
C LYS A 201 14.61 14.68 -11.69
N LYS A 202 15.71 15.43 -11.95
CA LYS A 202 17.08 14.92 -11.81
C LYS A 202 17.43 14.57 -10.38
N GLU A 203 17.00 15.38 -9.41
CA GLU A 203 17.20 15.08 -7.98
C GLU A 203 16.49 13.79 -7.59
N PHE A 204 15.24 13.63 -7.97
CA PHE A 204 14.50 12.40 -7.70
C PHE A 204 15.17 11.17 -8.32
N VAL A 205 15.59 11.25 -9.59
CA VAL A 205 16.29 10.17 -10.28
C VAL A 205 17.60 9.79 -9.56
N ASN A 206 18.34 10.76 -9.04
CA ASN A 206 19.55 10.51 -8.27
C ASN A 206 19.23 9.79 -6.96
N ILE A 207 18.27 10.28 -6.17
CA ILE A 207 17.81 9.64 -4.94
C ILE A 207 17.37 8.19 -5.21
N PHE A 208 16.54 7.99 -6.23
CA PHE A 208 16.07 6.66 -6.61
C PHE A 208 17.24 5.71 -6.95
N ARG A 209 18.21 6.17 -7.75
CA ARG A 209 19.36 5.36 -8.15
C ARG A 209 20.27 5.04 -6.98
N ASP A 210 20.48 5.99 -6.08
CA ASP A 210 21.30 5.80 -4.89
C ASP A 210 20.62 4.82 -3.92
N ALA A 211 19.34 4.98 -3.65
CA ALA A 211 18.56 4.11 -2.77
C ALA A 211 18.42 2.67 -3.32
N THR A 212 18.48 2.50 -4.64
CA THR A 212 18.31 1.18 -5.29
C THR A 212 19.60 0.62 -5.88
N ARG A 213 20.76 1.13 -5.47
CA ARG A 213 22.08 0.75 -6.02
C ARG A 213 22.47 -0.66 -5.64
N GLU A 214 22.22 -1.05 -4.40
CA GLU A 214 22.61 -2.35 -3.88
C GLU A 214 21.57 -3.42 -4.18
N LYS A 215 21.97 -4.68 -4.12
CA LYS A 215 21.06 -5.81 -4.32
C LYS A 215 19.99 -5.80 -3.22
N ASN A 216 18.73 -5.88 -3.62
CA ASN A 216 17.55 -5.86 -2.76
C ASN A 216 17.30 -4.55 -1.99
N SER A 217 18.07 -3.51 -2.26
CA SER A 217 17.75 -2.18 -1.73
C SER A 217 16.59 -1.54 -2.50
N PHE A 218 15.89 -0.63 -1.87
CA PHE A 218 14.69 0.03 -2.39
C PHE A 218 14.55 1.45 -1.87
N LEU A 219 13.80 2.26 -2.58
CA LEU A 219 13.34 3.56 -2.12
C LEU A 219 11.95 3.39 -1.51
N VAL A 220 11.73 3.95 -0.32
CA VAL A 220 10.41 4.11 0.28
C VAL A 220 9.93 5.53 0.02
N ILE A 221 8.70 5.66 -0.47
CA ILE A 221 8.00 6.93 -0.58
C ILE A 221 6.82 6.87 0.38
N ASP A 222 6.75 7.81 1.30
CA ASP A 222 5.71 7.89 2.32
C ASP A 222 5.09 9.29 2.28
N TYR A 223 3.85 9.37 1.78
CA TYR A 223 3.12 10.64 1.69
C TYR A 223 2.52 11.10 3.02
N THR A 224 2.57 10.27 4.04
CA THR A 224 2.06 10.58 5.39
C THR A 224 3.13 11.24 6.27
N SER A 225 4.40 11.13 5.87
CA SER A 225 5.56 11.63 6.61
C SER A 225 6.17 12.90 5.99
N PRO A 226 6.61 13.87 6.79
CA PRO A 226 7.42 14.98 6.30
C PRO A 226 8.72 14.48 5.65
N GLY A 227 9.01 14.95 4.44
CA GLY A 227 10.23 14.56 3.72
C GLY A 227 10.02 13.48 2.67
N TYR A 228 8.96 12.72 2.72
CA TYR A 228 8.47 11.75 1.72
C TYR A 228 9.40 10.59 1.36
N TYR A 229 10.72 10.71 1.41
CA TYR A 229 11.65 9.72 0.88
C TYR A 229 12.51 9.10 1.99
N HIS A 230 12.55 7.76 2.00
CA HIS A 230 13.35 6.99 2.96
C HIS A 230 14.15 5.91 2.22
N ASP A 231 15.28 5.53 2.80
CA ASP A 231 16.09 4.41 2.31
C ASP A 231 15.47 3.05 2.67
N SER A 232 16.16 1.96 2.33
CA SER A 232 15.72 0.60 2.61
C SER A 232 15.76 0.19 4.09
N GLU A 233 16.27 1.05 4.97
CA GLU A 233 16.19 0.92 6.42
C GLU A 233 15.09 1.81 7.03
N PHE A 234 14.25 2.41 6.18
CA PHE A 234 13.22 3.38 6.55
C PHE A 234 13.76 4.65 7.24
N LYS A 235 15.02 5.00 6.98
CA LYS A 235 15.62 6.24 7.43
C LYS A 235 15.32 7.36 6.44
N PRO A 236 14.93 8.56 6.92
CA PRO A 236 14.68 9.70 6.04
C PRO A 236 15.91 10.07 5.21
N ILE A 237 15.69 10.26 3.92
CA ILE A 237 16.71 10.77 2.99
C ILE A 237 16.65 12.29 3.03
N GLN A 238 17.79 12.95 3.30
CA GLN A 238 17.86 14.41 3.27
C GLN A 238 17.61 14.92 1.86
N THR A 239 16.61 15.77 1.71
CA THR A 239 16.21 16.38 0.44
C THR A 239 16.24 17.90 0.53
N SER A 240 16.41 18.55 -0.60
CA SER A 240 16.31 20.01 -0.73
C SER A 240 14.87 20.45 -1.02
N LEU A 241 13.91 20.04 -0.17
CA LEU A 241 12.51 20.49 -0.30
C LEU A 241 12.38 21.99 -0.03
#